data_8c6d47bf62e308f2a3cb3a327d40d2ca
#
_entry.id   8c6d47bf62e308f2a3cb3a327d40d2ca
#
_cell.length_a   1.000
_cell.length_b   1.000
_cell.length_c   1.000
_cell.angle_alpha   90.00
_cell.angle_beta   90.00
_cell.angle_gamma   90.00
#
_symmetry.space_group_name_H-M   'P 1'
#
loop_
_entity.id
_entity.type
_entity.pdbx_description
1 polymer ?
#
loop_
_entity_poly.entity_id
_entity_poly.type
_entity_poly.pdbx_seq_one_letter_code
_entity_poly.pdbx_strand_id
1 'polypeptide(L)'
;MKLNLIGIIVSLLLISVISAHAENDEDVFSKAQHYTVQIRKAVTIPFGSDKKGTAFGAGFVVDTKRGWIMTNAHVVSRSPARLEVAFFGRKFVPAKKVYVDSFLDLAIISINEEMQKATAVLPELECTTLPGVGRTVGTFGHPNGLKFTGTRGIISGHTAKYESEMLQTDAPINPGNSGGPLISLSSGRIVGINTSSMNDSQNSNFAVPMQYACRVLELLREGKDPSPPDLPLAFFKAPNEQMQLKIARSLIDPAKFDIRAGDEIIGVPGVVESVDNETQLIHALRGRLGNVALRIKREGQELVINGKLEPVKKVNDKTCIMFSGVLLCETPPYMGRDDFNPGKIAVYFVEAGSVGDFNEIEKMDMLNSVNGKKIDTLDAFYSVLKTSQEEKKPINFVFRDTGGKGTPSYFTYTERTLPVENLTWVSNEKNGS
;
A
#
# COMPACT_ATOMS: atom_id res chain seq x y z
N MET A 1 91.74 -3.55 -2.17
CA MET A 1 90.63 -4.46 -1.86
C MET A 1 89.53 -3.62 -1.20
N LYS A 2 88.47 -3.30 -1.95
CA LYS A 2 87.36 -2.48 -1.43
C LYS A 2 86.12 -3.38 -1.31
N LEU A 3 85.63 -3.62 -0.11
CA LEU A 3 84.37 -4.31 0.14
C LEU A 3 83.21 -3.31 -0.03
N ASN A 4 82.29 -3.60 -0.96
CA ASN A 4 81.04 -2.86 -1.07
C ASN A 4 80.01 -3.50 -0.15
N LEU A 5 79.50 -2.72 0.78
CA LEU A 5 78.36 -3.06 1.63
C LEU A 5 77.08 -2.66 0.93
N ILE A 6 76.28 -3.62 0.44
CA ILE A 6 74.96 -3.40 -0.10
C ILE A 6 74.00 -3.41 1.05
N GLY A 7 73.44 -2.23 1.37
CA GLY A 7 72.36 -2.07 2.34
C GLY A 7 71.01 -2.50 1.77
N ILE A 8 70.40 -3.52 2.33
CA ILE A 8 69.01 -3.89 2.02
C ILE A 8 68.07 -3.05 2.87
N ILE A 9 67.38 -2.11 2.20
CA ILE A 9 66.28 -1.34 2.80
C ILE A 9 65.02 -2.24 2.70
N VAL A 10 64.61 -2.82 3.79
CA VAL A 10 63.34 -3.50 3.92
C VAL A 10 62.27 -2.44 4.22
N SER A 11 61.49 -2.02 3.20
CA SER A 11 60.32 -1.20 3.42
C SER A 11 59.18 -2.05 3.99
N LEU A 12 58.92 -1.90 5.29
CA LEU A 12 57.72 -2.38 5.94
C LEU A 12 56.53 -1.57 5.43
N LEU A 13 55.78 -2.08 4.44
CA LEU A 13 54.43 -1.64 4.13
C LEU A 13 53.51 -2.05 5.30
N LEU A 14 53.18 -1.13 6.19
CA LEU A 14 52.07 -1.24 7.10
C LEU A 14 50.76 -1.23 6.28
N ILE A 15 50.28 -2.39 5.87
CA ILE A 15 48.92 -2.56 5.38
C ILE A 15 48.03 -2.48 6.64
N SER A 16 47.45 -1.31 6.88
CA SER A 16 46.35 -1.15 7.80
C SER A 16 45.15 -1.93 7.24
N VAL A 17 45.00 -3.17 7.65
CA VAL A 17 43.77 -3.94 7.46
C VAL A 17 42.73 -3.22 8.29
N ILE A 18 41.92 -2.37 7.64
CA ILE A 18 40.66 -1.91 8.21
C ILE A 18 39.81 -3.17 8.29
N SER A 19 39.82 -3.82 9.46
CA SER A 19 38.85 -4.86 9.81
C SER A 19 37.50 -4.19 9.76
N ALA A 20 36.79 -4.32 8.65
CA ALA A 20 35.38 -4.09 8.64
C ALA A 20 34.78 -5.11 9.63
N HIS A 21 34.53 -4.65 10.86
CA HIS A 21 33.77 -5.44 11.81
C HIS A 21 32.40 -5.66 11.15
N ALA A 22 32.12 -6.87 10.71
CA ALA A 22 30.75 -7.27 10.42
C ALA A 22 29.98 -7.07 11.73
N GLU A 23 28.99 -6.19 11.72
CA GLU A 23 28.10 -6.03 12.87
C GLU A 23 27.54 -7.39 13.23
N ASN A 24 27.56 -7.76 14.51
CA ASN A 24 26.89 -8.97 14.92
C ASN A 24 25.37 -8.74 14.97
N ASP A 25 24.58 -9.80 14.94
CA ASP A 25 23.10 -9.70 14.93
C ASP A 25 22.58 -8.90 16.13
N GLU A 26 23.26 -8.98 17.29
CA GLU A 26 22.90 -8.26 18.51
C GLU A 26 23.05 -6.73 18.32
N ASP A 27 24.14 -6.27 17.73
CA ASP A 27 24.37 -4.85 17.44
C ASP A 27 23.32 -4.31 16.47
N VAL A 28 22.99 -5.09 15.42
CA VAL A 28 21.94 -4.71 14.42
C VAL A 28 20.59 -4.55 15.10
N PHE A 29 20.18 -5.51 15.94
CA PHE A 29 18.89 -5.43 16.64
C PHE A 29 18.88 -4.35 17.74
N SER A 30 19.99 -4.13 18.41
CA SER A 30 20.13 -3.03 19.36
C SER A 30 19.92 -1.67 18.69
N LYS A 31 20.50 -1.46 17.49
CA LYS A 31 20.26 -0.25 16.69
C LYS A 31 18.81 -0.16 16.21
N ALA A 32 18.23 -1.29 15.77
CA ALA A 32 16.86 -1.34 15.27
C ALA A 32 15.83 -0.87 16.32
N GLN A 33 16.08 -1.13 17.59
CA GLN A 33 15.24 -0.68 18.69
C GLN A 33 15.09 0.85 18.76
N HIS A 34 16.08 1.61 18.30
CA HIS A 34 16.07 3.06 18.40
C HIS A 34 15.33 3.77 17.26
N TYR A 35 15.19 3.12 16.09
CA TYR A 35 14.44 3.69 14.96
C TYR A 35 13.12 3.00 14.68
N THR A 36 12.85 1.84 15.29
CA THR A 36 11.57 1.13 15.15
C THR A 36 10.55 1.67 16.16
N VAL A 37 9.30 1.72 15.73
CA VAL A 37 8.18 2.22 16.53
C VAL A 37 7.02 1.23 16.55
N GLN A 38 6.25 1.25 17.63
CA GLN A 38 4.94 0.62 17.69
C GLN A 38 3.88 1.60 17.19
N ILE A 39 3.00 1.13 16.31
CA ILE A 39 1.87 1.91 15.80
C ILE A 39 0.59 1.31 16.34
N ARG A 40 -0.28 2.18 16.88
CA ARG A 40 -1.65 1.85 17.27
C ARG A 40 -2.62 2.59 16.36
N LYS A 41 -3.54 1.85 15.72
CA LYS A 41 -4.65 2.44 14.97
C LYS A 41 -5.97 2.15 15.66
N ALA A 42 -6.92 3.09 15.61
CA ALA A 42 -8.30 2.88 16.02
C ALA A 42 -9.23 3.34 14.88
N VAL A 43 -10.00 2.40 14.34
CA VAL A 43 -10.96 2.61 13.25
C VAL A 43 -12.37 2.54 13.82
N THR A 44 -13.17 3.59 13.65
CA THR A 44 -14.57 3.63 14.05
C THR A 44 -15.51 3.27 12.91
N ILE A 45 -15.23 3.80 11.70
CA ILE A 45 -16.01 3.58 10.49
C ILE A 45 -15.07 2.99 9.44
N PRO A 46 -15.14 1.68 9.16
CA PRO A 46 -14.23 1.04 8.23
C PRO A 46 -14.63 1.24 6.77
N PHE A 47 -13.66 1.52 5.90
CA PHE A 47 -13.80 1.57 4.46
C PHE A 47 -13.32 0.26 3.83
N GLY A 48 -14.09 -0.29 2.91
CA GLY A 48 -13.68 -1.47 2.15
C GLY A 48 -13.37 -2.69 3.02
N SER A 49 -12.16 -3.21 2.97
CA SER A 49 -11.73 -4.41 3.70
C SER A 49 -11.25 -4.15 5.13
N ASP A 50 -11.16 -2.89 5.54
CA ASP A 50 -10.77 -2.57 6.92
C ASP A 50 -11.77 -3.09 7.95
N LYS A 51 -11.31 -3.28 9.18
CA LYS A 51 -12.13 -3.75 10.31
C LYS A 51 -12.26 -2.65 11.36
N LYS A 52 -13.46 -2.50 11.94
CA LYS A 52 -13.72 -1.65 13.11
C LYS A 52 -12.94 -2.17 14.31
N GLY A 53 -12.33 -1.26 15.09
CA GLY A 53 -11.61 -1.60 16.31
C GLY A 53 -10.20 -1.07 16.37
N THR A 54 -9.44 -1.53 17.39
CA THR A 54 -8.05 -1.17 17.62
C THR A 54 -7.13 -2.30 17.16
N ALA A 55 -6.06 -1.93 16.47
CA ALA A 55 -5.02 -2.88 16.05
C ALA A 55 -3.62 -2.24 16.21
N PHE A 56 -2.62 -3.10 16.20
CA PHE A 56 -1.22 -2.72 16.36
C PHE A 56 -0.38 -3.21 15.19
N GLY A 57 0.69 -2.47 14.92
CA GLY A 57 1.72 -2.82 13.96
C GLY A 57 3.03 -2.14 14.32
N ALA A 58 3.97 -2.20 13.41
CA ALA A 58 5.27 -1.58 13.54
C ALA A 58 5.50 -0.53 12.44
N GLY A 59 6.55 0.25 12.60
CA GLY A 59 7.07 1.18 11.62
C GLY A 59 8.51 1.54 11.95
N PHE A 60 9.17 2.30 11.09
CA PHE A 60 10.51 2.79 11.36
C PHE A 60 10.72 4.20 10.78
N VAL A 61 11.61 4.94 11.42
CA VAL A 61 11.91 6.33 11.04
C VAL A 61 12.63 6.35 9.68
N VAL A 62 12.19 7.22 8.76
CA VAL A 62 12.79 7.41 7.43
C VAL A 62 13.19 8.86 7.16
N ASP A 63 12.71 9.82 7.94
CA ASP A 63 13.09 11.23 7.83
C ASP A 63 12.91 11.93 9.17
N THR A 64 14.01 12.23 9.84
CA THR A 64 13.98 12.88 11.16
C THR A 64 13.61 14.36 11.08
N LYS A 65 13.90 15.04 9.95
CA LYS A 65 13.57 16.46 9.79
C LYS A 65 12.06 16.68 9.65
N ARG A 66 11.38 15.74 8.96
CA ARG A 66 9.92 15.81 8.74
C ARG A 66 9.13 14.96 9.75
N GLY A 67 9.80 14.21 10.62
CA GLY A 67 9.18 13.28 11.54
C GLY A 67 8.46 12.12 10.84
N TRP A 68 8.97 11.68 9.69
CA TRP A 68 8.33 10.67 8.90
C TRP A 68 8.73 9.26 9.32
N ILE A 69 7.70 8.42 9.43
CA ILE A 69 7.79 7.01 9.76
C ILE A 69 7.17 6.23 8.61
N MET A 70 7.87 5.22 8.14
CA MET A 70 7.42 4.28 7.11
C MET A 70 6.79 3.05 7.76
N THR A 71 5.71 2.56 7.16
CA THR A 71 4.96 1.38 7.62
C THR A 71 4.12 0.81 6.47
N ASN A 72 3.24 -0.17 6.72
CA ASN A 72 2.30 -0.66 5.73
C ASN A 72 0.99 0.16 5.68
N ALA A 73 0.35 0.14 4.51
CA ALA A 73 -0.97 0.75 4.31
C ALA A 73 -2.04 0.11 5.21
N HIS A 74 -2.05 -1.22 5.32
CA HIS A 74 -2.99 -1.94 6.18
C HIS A 74 -2.77 -1.66 7.68
N VAL A 75 -1.55 -1.30 8.11
CA VAL A 75 -1.25 -0.91 9.50
C VAL A 75 -1.89 0.42 9.85
N VAL A 76 -1.89 1.40 8.93
CA VAL A 76 -2.50 2.73 9.17
C VAL A 76 -3.96 2.80 8.76
N SER A 77 -4.48 1.78 8.06
CA SER A 77 -5.82 1.72 7.51
C SER A 77 -6.05 2.65 6.30
N ARG A 78 -6.90 2.21 5.38
CA ARG A 78 -7.45 3.05 4.30
C ARG A 78 -8.64 3.89 4.76
N SER A 79 -9.18 3.56 5.94
CA SER A 79 -10.30 4.26 6.59
C SER A 79 -9.82 5.46 7.38
N PRO A 80 -10.70 6.41 7.73
CA PRO A 80 -10.43 7.35 8.80
C PRO A 80 -10.06 6.61 10.08
N ALA A 81 -8.88 6.90 10.62
CA ALA A 81 -8.37 6.23 11.80
C ALA A 81 -7.59 7.18 12.68
N ARG A 82 -7.74 7.05 14.00
CA ARG A 82 -6.83 7.67 14.94
C ARG A 82 -5.54 6.84 14.98
N LEU A 83 -4.43 7.50 14.72
CA LEU A 83 -3.10 6.91 14.72
C LEU A 83 -2.27 7.46 15.87
N GLU A 84 -1.55 6.57 16.52
CA GLU A 84 -0.63 6.90 17.59
C GLU A 84 0.64 6.03 17.45
N VAL A 85 1.77 6.60 17.83
CA VAL A 85 3.09 5.98 17.71
C VAL A 85 3.79 5.99 19.06
N ALA A 86 4.46 4.89 19.41
CA ALA A 86 5.32 4.81 20.59
C ALA A 86 6.72 4.33 20.19
N PHE A 87 7.75 5.08 20.62
CA PHE A 87 9.15 4.65 20.59
C PHE A 87 9.46 3.76 21.80
N PHE A 88 10.59 3.08 21.73
CA PHE A 88 11.07 2.26 22.85
C PHE A 88 11.11 3.04 24.16
N GLY A 89 10.50 2.48 25.20
CA GLY A 89 10.43 3.10 26.53
C GLY A 89 9.58 4.38 26.62
N ARG A 90 8.82 4.75 25.58
CA ARG A 90 8.01 5.98 25.55
C ARG A 90 6.52 5.72 25.45
N LYS A 91 5.73 6.74 25.79
CA LYS A 91 4.25 6.72 25.66
C LYS A 91 3.84 6.93 24.20
N PHE A 92 2.63 6.52 23.87
CA PHE A 92 2.00 6.80 22.59
C PHE A 92 1.76 8.30 22.38
N VAL A 93 2.06 8.79 21.19
CA VAL A 93 1.81 10.15 20.73
C VAL A 93 1.02 10.14 19.42
N PRO A 94 0.19 11.17 19.15
CA PRO A 94 -0.57 11.26 17.92
C PRO A 94 0.33 11.27 16.67
N ALA A 95 -0.17 10.63 15.60
CA ALA A 95 0.44 10.64 14.29
C ALA A 95 -0.60 10.93 13.21
N LYS A 96 -0.15 11.45 12.05
CA LYS A 96 -1.01 11.78 10.91
C LYS A 96 -0.54 11.02 9.66
N LYS A 97 -1.48 10.62 8.81
CA LYS A 97 -1.16 10.05 7.49
C LYS A 97 -0.59 11.15 6.58
N VAL A 98 0.56 10.90 5.98
CA VAL A 98 1.15 11.73 4.94
C VAL A 98 0.80 11.16 3.57
N TYR A 99 1.00 9.85 3.41
CA TYR A 99 0.75 9.14 2.17
C TYR A 99 0.39 7.68 2.43
N VAL A 100 -0.52 7.13 1.64
CA VAL A 100 -0.92 5.72 1.70
C VAL A 100 -0.95 5.15 0.28
N ASP A 101 -0.13 4.13 0.05
CA ASP A 101 -0.03 3.39 -1.19
C ASP A 101 -0.67 2.01 -1.03
N SER A 102 -1.86 1.85 -1.62
CA SER A 102 -2.56 0.57 -1.53
C SER A 102 -1.96 -0.50 -2.45
N PHE A 103 -1.26 -0.09 -3.51
CA PHE A 103 -0.65 -1.03 -4.46
C PHE A 103 0.59 -1.71 -3.86
N LEU A 104 1.47 -0.94 -3.20
CA LEU A 104 2.66 -1.48 -2.53
C LEU A 104 2.40 -1.93 -1.09
N ASP A 105 1.19 -1.72 -0.55
CA ASP A 105 0.94 -1.84 0.89
C ASP A 105 1.91 -1.01 1.73
N LEU A 106 2.16 0.23 1.33
CA LEU A 106 3.10 1.17 1.94
C LEU A 106 2.37 2.39 2.51
N ALA A 107 2.82 2.92 3.63
CA ALA A 107 2.37 4.22 4.13
C ALA A 107 3.51 5.03 4.75
N ILE A 108 3.38 6.35 4.67
CA ILE A 108 4.18 7.31 5.42
C ILE A 108 3.23 8.04 6.38
N ILE A 109 3.61 8.07 7.63
CA ILE A 109 2.95 8.86 8.68
C ILE A 109 3.92 9.87 9.26
N SER A 110 3.40 10.93 9.87
CA SER A 110 4.23 11.95 10.53
C SER A 110 3.84 12.11 12.00
N ILE A 111 4.82 12.46 12.80
CA ILE A 111 4.70 12.88 14.20
C ILE A 111 5.08 14.36 14.33
N ASN A 112 4.69 15.01 15.43
CA ASN A 112 5.00 16.42 15.66
C ASN A 112 6.50 16.68 15.93
N GLU A 113 6.93 17.96 15.88
CA GLU A 113 8.32 18.37 16.00
C GLU A 113 8.99 17.99 17.35
N GLU A 114 8.24 17.98 18.44
CA GLU A 114 8.79 17.64 19.77
C GLU A 114 9.28 16.19 19.81
N MET A 115 8.57 15.30 19.08
CA MET A 115 8.93 13.90 18.99
C MET A 115 10.05 13.63 17.97
N GLN A 116 10.23 14.49 16.98
CA GLN A 116 11.34 14.40 16.02
C GLN A 116 12.70 14.50 16.71
N LYS A 117 12.80 15.32 17.76
CA LYS A 117 14.01 15.50 18.56
C LYS A 117 14.38 14.28 19.40
N ALA A 118 13.45 13.35 19.56
CA ALA A 118 13.64 12.18 20.42
C ALA A 118 14.35 10.99 19.74
N THR A 119 14.47 11.01 18.40
CA THR A 119 15.08 9.95 17.60
C THR A 119 16.35 10.46 16.94
N ALA A 120 17.49 10.12 17.53
CA ALA A 120 18.80 10.49 16.98
C ALA A 120 19.30 9.52 15.88
N VAL A 121 18.64 8.37 15.67
CA VAL A 121 19.12 7.32 14.78
C VAL A 121 18.23 7.23 13.54
N LEU A 122 18.82 7.46 12.38
CA LEU A 122 18.20 7.24 11.07
C LEU A 122 18.81 5.96 10.50
N PRO A 123 18.01 4.92 10.16
CA PRO A 123 18.54 3.70 9.55
C PRO A 123 19.01 3.95 8.12
N GLU A 124 19.98 3.17 7.68
CA GLU A 124 20.34 3.11 6.27
C GLU A 124 19.35 2.23 5.49
N LEU A 125 18.94 2.70 4.32
CA LEU A 125 18.00 2.00 3.44
C LEU A 125 18.74 1.42 2.23
N GLU A 126 18.40 0.19 1.82
CA GLU A 126 18.91 -0.41 0.59
C GLU A 126 17.96 -0.04 -0.57
N CYS A 127 18.28 1.05 -1.25
CA CYS A 127 17.42 1.64 -2.27
C CYS A 127 17.72 1.18 -3.70
N THR A 128 18.86 0.54 -3.92
CA THR A 128 19.41 0.33 -5.28
C THR A 128 19.25 -1.08 -5.80
N THR A 129 19.27 -2.07 -4.91
CA THR A 129 19.28 -3.48 -5.29
C THR A 129 18.28 -4.31 -4.51
N LEU A 130 17.71 -5.31 -5.16
CA LEU A 130 16.96 -6.36 -4.47
C LEU A 130 17.95 -7.30 -3.76
N PRO A 131 17.71 -7.70 -2.50
CA PRO A 131 18.57 -8.63 -1.79
C PRO A 131 18.50 -10.01 -2.44
N GLY A 132 19.64 -10.63 -2.70
CA GLY A 132 19.71 -11.98 -3.28
C GLY A 132 19.18 -13.07 -2.34
N VAL A 133 18.72 -14.18 -2.91
CA VAL A 133 18.33 -15.39 -2.17
C VAL A 133 19.51 -15.90 -1.33
N GLY A 134 19.23 -16.31 -0.09
CA GLY A 134 20.24 -16.72 0.88
C GLY A 134 20.81 -15.58 1.74
N ARG A 135 20.51 -14.31 1.45
CA ARG A 135 20.94 -13.19 2.30
C ARG A 135 20.29 -13.31 3.68
N THR A 136 21.12 -13.30 4.74
CA THR A 136 20.64 -13.31 6.12
C THR A 136 19.92 -12.02 6.46
N VAL A 137 18.70 -12.14 6.98
CA VAL A 137 17.86 -11.00 7.37
C VAL A 137 17.26 -11.20 8.75
N GLY A 138 16.89 -10.09 9.37
CA GLY A 138 16.12 -10.05 10.61
C GLY A 138 14.87 -9.20 10.46
N THR A 139 13.76 -9.65 11.05
CA THR A 139 12.56 -8.81 11.23
C THR A 139 12.62 -8.16 12.59
N PHE A 140 12.10 -6.94 12.74
CA PHE A 140 12.02 -6.27 14.03
C PHE A 140 10.66 -5.58 14.18
N GLY A 141 10.01 -5.75 15.36
CA GLY A 141 8.68 -5.21 15.58
C GLY A 141 8.06 -5.61 16.91
N HIS A 142 6.74 -5.85 16.91
CA HIS A 142 5.94 -6.05 18.13
C HIS A 142 5.03 -7.30 18.02
N PRO A 143 5.58 -8.50 17.70
CA PRO A 143 4.76 -9.67 17.40
C PRO A 143 3.91 -10.05 18.61
N ASN A 144 2.61 -10.31 18.39
CA ASN A 144 1.64 -10.76 19.39
C ASN A 144 1.62 -9.89 20.68
N GLY A 145 1.91 -8.59 20.55
CA GLY A 145 1.97 -7.66 21.69
C GLY A 145 3.29 -7.66 22.46
N LEU A 146 4.22 -8.55 22.12
CA LEU A 146 5.61 -8.48 22.61
C LEU A 146 6.28 -7.26 22.00
N LYS A 147 6.93 -6.47 22.83
CA LYS A 147 7.49 -5.19 22.38
C LYS A 147 8.96 -5.36 21.98
N PHE A 148 9.32 -4.78 20.81
CA PHE A 148 10.70 -4.68 20.33
C PHE A 148 11.42 -6.04 20.28
N THR A 149 10.81 -6.94 19.48
CA THR A 149 11.29 -8.32 19.29
C THR A 149 11.91 -8.50 17.92
N GLY A 150 13.10 -9.06 17.85
CA GLY A 150 13.79 -9.44 16.62
C GLY A 150 13.66 -10.93 16.34
N THR A 151 13.55 -11.31 15.06
CA THR A 151 13.64 -12.69 14.59
C THR A 151 14.60 -12.77 13.40
N ARG A 152 15.18 -13.95 13.15
CA ARG A 152 16.19 -14.16 12.12
C ARG A 152 15.72 -15.16 11.08
N GLY A 153 16.18 -14.97 9.84
CA GLY A 153 15.96 -15.86 8.70
C GLY A 153 16.81 -15.45 7.51
N ILE A 154 16.39 -15.85 6.31
CA ILE A 154 17.02 -15.50 5.03
C ILE A 154 15.99 -14.98 4.04
N ILE A 155 16.45 -14.33 2.98
CA ILE A 155 15.65 -14.14 1.77
C ILE A 155 15.52 -15.50 1.09
N SER A 156 14.29 -16.01 0.98
CA SER A 156 13.98 -17.32 0.40
C SER A 156 13.66 -17.23 -1.09
N GLY A 157 13.22 -16.05 -1.57
CA GLY A 157 12.83 -15.83 -2.95
C GLY A 157 12.29 -14.45 -3.23
N HIS A 158 11.90 -14.26 -4.49
CA HIS A 158 11.15 -13.09 -4.96
C HIS A 158 9.89 -13.59 -5.65
N THR A 159 8.79 -12.89 -5.50
CA THR A 159 7.52 -13.27 -6.13
C THR A 159 6.72 -12.04 -6.55
N ALA A 160 6.07 -12.12 -7.71
CA ALA A 160 5.08 -11.15 -8.16
C ALA A 160 3.66 -11.77 -8.19
N LYS A 161 3.47 -12.91 -7.51
CA LYS A 161 2.20 -13.66 -7.50
C LYS A 161 1.05 -12.90 -6.83
N TYR A 162 1.34 -12.02 -5.87
CA TYR A 162 0.37 -11.36 -5.01
C TYR A 162 0.32 -9.86 -5.29
N GLU A 163 -0.31 -9.47 -6.41
CA GLU A 163 -0.55 -8.09 -6.83
C GLU A 163 0.73 -7.25 -7.06
N SER A 164 1.73 -7.33 -6.16
CA SER A 164 3.01 -6.63 -6.29
C SER A 164 4.19 -7.57 -6.07
N GLU A 165 5.35 -7.20 -6.61
CA GLU A 165 6.60 -7.92 -6.39
C GLU A 165 7.03 -7.79 -4.94
N MET A 166 7.27 -8.92 -4.28
CA MET A 166 7.63 -9.00 -2.86
C MET A 166 8.87 -9.84 -2.63
N LEU A 167 9.58 -9.54 -1.56
CA LEU A 167 10.60 -10.41 -0.98
C LEU A 167 9.91 -11.53 -0.19
N GLN A 168 10.29 -12.77 -0.43
CA GLN A 168 9.92 -13.89 0.40
C GLN A 168 11.03 -14.16 1.42
N THR A 169 10.66 -14.43 2.67
CA THR A 169 11.60 -14.76 3.75
C THR A 169 11.03 -15.86 4.64
N ASP A 170 11.90 -16.66 5.23
CA ASP A 170 11.55 -17.62 6.28
C ASP A 170 11.66 -17.00 7.69
N ALA A 171 12.16 -15.77 7.80
CA ALA A 171 12.14 -15.04 9.08
C ALA A 171 10.70 -14.90 9.59
N PRO A 172 10.38 -15.33 10.83
CA PRO A 172 9.02 -15.31 11.33
C PRO A 172 8.40 -13.91 11.34
N ILE A 173 7.30 -13.72 10.59
CA ILE A 173 6.47 -12.51 10.61
C ILE A 173 5.12 -12.87 11.21
N ASN A 174 4.77 -12.23 12.32
CA ASN A 174 3.50 -12.40 13.02
C ASN A 174 2.74 -11.07 13.12
N PRO A 175 1.43 -11.08 13.42
CA PRO A 175 0.68 -9.85 13.69
C PRO A 175 1.41 -8.95 14.71
N GLY A 176 1.72 -7.72 14.30
CA GLY A 176 2.54 -6.76 15.05
C GLY A 176 3.93 -6.52 14.46
N ASN A 177 4.46 -7.40 13.61
CA ASN A 177 5.68 -7.14 12.84
C ASN A 177 5.40 -6.36 11.54
N SER A 178 4.17 -6.41 11.04
CA SER A 178 3.77 -5.67 9.83
C SER A 178 4.10 -4.19 9.95
N GLY A 179 4.73 -3.64 8.91
CA GLY A 179 5.24 -2.27 8.84
C GLY A 179 6.62 -2.07 9.44
N GLY A 180 7.13 -3.03 10.19
CA GLY A 180 8.48 -3.00 10.74
C GLY A 180 9.55 -3.29 9.68
N PRO A 181 10.83 -3.01 9.98
CA PRO A 181 11.93 -3.21 9.05
C PRO A 181 12.26 -4.70 8.87
N LEU A 182 12.56 -5.10 7.62
CA LEU A 182 13.33 -6.27 7.28
C LEU A 182 14.78 -5.81 7.08
N ILE A 183 15.69 -6.27 7.92
CA ILE A 183 17.06 -5.76 8.03
C ILE A 183 18.04 -6.81 7.52
N SER A 184 18.96 -6.43 6.63
CA SER A 184 20.12 -7.26 6.27
C SER A 184 21.07 -7.35 7.48
N LEU A 185 21.26 -8.54 8.05
CA LEU A 185 22.12 -8.73 9.22
C LEU A 185 23.60 -8.59 8.89
N SER A 186 23.99 -8.70 7.61
CA SER A 186 25.37 -8.51 7.18
C SER A 186 25.77 -7.04 6.98
N SER A 187 24.81 -6.12 6.78
CA SER A 187 25.08 -4.70 6.49
C SER A 187 24.35 -3.73 7.41
N GLY A 188 23.42 -4.19 8.25
CA GLY A 188 22.56 -3.33 9.06
C GLY A 188 21.52 -2.51 8.26
N ARG A 189 21.51 -2.60 6.93
CA ARG A 189 20.59 -1.84 6.08
C ARG A 189 19.21 -2.45 6.05
N ILE A 190 18.18 -1.61 5.98
CA ILE A 190 16.80 -2.05 5.77
C ILE A 190 16.63 -2.41 4.29
N VAL A 191 16.28 -3.67 4.01
CA VAL A 191 16.08 -4.22 2.66
C VAL A 191 14.61 -4.35 2.28
N GLY A 192 13.69 -4.25 3.26
CA GLY A 192 12.26 -4.36 3.02
C GLY A 192 11.41 -3.93 4.21
N ILE A 193 10.09 -3.96 4.01
CA ILE A 193 9.07 -3.66 5.02
C ILE A 193 8.27 -4.94 5.23
N ASN A 194 8.29 -5.50 6.44
CA ASN A 194 7.53 -6.70 6.78
C ASN A 194 6.03 -6.46 6.52
N THR A 195 5.33 -7.36 5.82
CA THR A 195 3.92 -7.14 5.49
C THR A 195 3.01 -8.29 5.93
N SER A 196 3.10 -9.46 5.32
CA SER A 196 2.14 -10.54 5.53
C SER A 196 2.81 -11.90 5.62
N SER A 197 2.06 -12.87 6.16
CA SER A 197 2.38 -14.30 6.09
C SER A 197 1.25 -15.01 5.33
N MET A 198 1.55 -16.12 4.68
CA MET A 198 0.52 -17.02 4.16
C MET A 198 -0.07 -17.84 5.32
N ASN A 199 -1.39 -17.75 5.51
CA ASN A 199 -2.08 -18.40 6.63
C ASN A 199 -1.92 -19.93 6.69
N ASP A 200 -1.62 -20.58 5.55
CA ASP A 200 -1.58 -22.05 5.44
C ASP A 200 -0.20 -22.62 5.13
N SER A 201 0.87 -21.81 5.09
CA SER A 201 2.23 -22.27 4.83
C SER A 201 3.19 -21.83 5.92
N GLN A 202 3.89 -22.79 6.51
CA GLN A 202 4.99 -22.49 7.42
C GLN A 202 6.16 -21.88 6.62
N ASN A 203 6.77 -20.83 7.16
CA ASN A 203 7.96 -20.20 6.60
C ASN A 203 7.80 -19.45 5.25
N SER A 204 6.59 -19.02 4.92
CA SER A 204 6.33 -18.16 3.75
C SER A 204 5.82 -16.81 4.20
N ASN A 205 6.76 -15.92 4.49
CA ASN A 205 6.50 -14.56 4.90
C ASN A 205 6.96 -13.59 3.82
N PHE A 206 6.37 -12.41 3.76
CA PHE A 206 6.62 -11.45 2.69
C PHE A 206 6.98 -10.07 3.22
N ALA A 207 7.79 -9.36 2.44
CA ALA A 207 8.12 -7.97 2.70
C ALA A 207 8.10 -7.16 1.40
N VAL A 208 7.68 -5.90 1.49
CA VAL A 208 7.77 -4.94 0.39
C VAL A 208 9.24 -4.59 0.18
N PRO A 209 9.81 -4.71 -1.04
CA PRO A 209 11.20 -4.35 -1.29
C PRO A 209 11.47 -2.88 -1.03
N MET A 210 12.57 -2.58 -0.32
CA MET A 210 12.94 -1.20 0.01
C MET A 210 13.20 -0.35 -1.23
N GLN A 211 13.70 -0.95 -2.31
CA GLN A 211 13.91 -0.28 -3.59
C GLN A 211 12.65 0.46 -4.09
N TYR A 212 11.46 -0.17 -3.98
CA TYR A 212 10.20 0.46 -4.40
C TYR A 212 9.74 1.54 -3.41
N ALA A 213 9.93 1.27 -2.12
CA ALA A 213 9.58 2.22 -1.06
C ALA A 213 10.46 3.48 -1.09
N CYS A 214 11.74 3.36 -1.42
CA CYS A 214 12.65 4.49 -1.57
C CYS A 214 12.19 5.46 -2.65
N ARG A 215 11.67 4.96 -3.79
CA ARG A 215 11.17 5.84 -4.86
C ARG A 215 9.97 6.68 -4.41
N VAL A 216 9.07 6.07 -3.64
CA VAL A 216 7.94 6.80 -3.02
C VAL A 216 8.46 7.87 -2.07
N LEU A 217 9.40 7.52 -1.20
CA LEU A 217 9.98 8.43 -0.21
C LEU A 217 10.72 9.62 -0.88
N GLU A 218 11.47 9.35 -1.95
CA GLU A 218 12.18 10.37 -2.74
C GLU A 218 11.20 11.39 -3.33
N LEU A 219 10.16 10.92 -4.03
CA LEU A 219 9.14 11.79 -4.62
C LEU A 219 8.43 12.65 -3.57
N LEU A 220 8.07 12.07 -2.42
CA LEU A 220 7.48 12.83 -1.32
C LEU A 220 8.44 13.91 -0.78
N ARG A 221 9.74 13.62 -0.66
CA ARG A 221 10.75 14.58 -0.23
C ARG A 221 10.90 15.74 -1.19
N GLU A 222 10.72 15.47 -2.48
CA GLU A 222 10.71 16.48 -3.55
C GLU A 222 9.37 17.24 -3.67
N GLY A 223 8.36 16.89 -2.87
CA GLY A 223 7.02 17.48 -2.98
C GLY A 223 6.24 17.01 -4.20
N LYS A 224 6.68 15.93 -4.84
CA LYS A 224 6.01 15.31 -5.99
C LYS A 224 5.03 14.24 -5.54
N ASP A 225 3.98 14.03 -6.34
CA ASP A 225 3.01 12.97 -6.10
C ASP A 225 3.59 11.59 -6.47
N PRO A 226 3.74 10.66 -5.50
CA PRO A 226 4.23 9.32 -5.77
C PRO A 226 3.13 8.32 -6.13
N SER A 227 1.89 8.79 -6.31
CA SER A 227 0.77 7.89 -6.62
C SER A 227 1.05 7.07 -7.87
N PRO A 228 0.66 5.79 -7.90
CA PRO A 228 0.76 5.00 -9.11
C PRO A 228 -0.10 5.60 -10.22
N PRO A 229 0.24 5.36 -11.50
CA PRO A 229 -0.62 5.74 -12.61
C PRO A 229 -1.92 4.96 -12.56
N ASP A 230 -3.02 5.58 -12.97
CA ASP A 230 -4.28 4.88 -13.24
C ASP A 230 -4.15 4.17 -14.61
N LEU A 231 -3.86 2.89 -14.55
CA LEU A 231 -3.71 2.00 -15.69
C LEU A 231 -4.88 1.00 -15.70
N PRO A 232 -6.03 1.35 -16.27
CA PRO A 232 -7.17 0.45 -16.34
C PRO A 232 -6.97 -0.65 -17.41
N LEU A 233 -5.95 -1.47 -17.18
CA LEU A 233 -5.57 -2.62 -17.99
C LEU A 233 -5.83 -3.91 -17.21
N ALA A 234 -6.25 -4.95 -17.90
CA ALA A 234 -6.22 -6.31 -17.41
C ALA A 234 -5.16 -7.09 -18.18
N PHE A 235 -4.32 -7.83 -17.47
CA PHE A 235 -3.25 -8.63 -18.06
C PHE A 235 -3.62 -10.11 -18.11
N PHE A 236 -3.08 -10.84 -19.08
CA PHE A 236 -3.17 -12.29 -19.11
C PHE A 236 -2.35 -12.88 -17.94
N LYS A 237 -2.93 -13.87 -17.26
CA LYS A 237 -2.16 -14.70 -16.32
C LYS A 237 -1.45 -15.81 -17.10
N ALA A 238 -0.14 -15.93 -16.93
CA ALA A 238 0.60 -17.06 -17.49
C ALA A 238 0.26 -18.35 -16.73
N PRO A 239 0.37 -19.52 -17.38
CA PRO A 239 0.09 -20.82 -16.75
C PRO A 239 0.96 -21.12 -15.51
N ASN A 240 2.14 -20.52 -15.42
CA ASN A 240 3.09 -20.65 -14.30
C ASN A 240 2.96 -19.54 -13.24
N GLU A 241 1.80 -18.86 -13.20
CA GLU A 241 1.45 -17.80 -12.23
C GLU A 241 2.32 -16.52 -12.30
N GLN A 242 3.22 -16.40 -13.27
CA GLN A 242 3.89 -15.14 -13.57
C GLN A 242 2.93 -14.22 -14.31
N MET A 243 2.82 -12.98 -13.87
CA MET A 243 2.01 -11.98 -14.59
C MET A 243 2.81 -11.52 -15.82
N GLN A 244 2.33 -11.89 -17.00
CA GLN A 244 2.84 -11.32 -18.25
C GLN A 244 2.23 -9.94 -18.43
N LEU A 245 3.01 -8.97 -18.90
CA LEU A 245 2.49 -7.65 -19.26
C LEU A 245 1.80 -7.64 -20.62
N LYS A 246 1.24 -8.79 -21.04
CA LYS A 246 0.39 -8.92 -22.21
C LYS A 246 -1.05 -8.55 -21.83
N ILE A 247 -1.60 -7.57 -22.53
CA ILE A 247 -2.89 -6.96 -22.22
C ILE A 247 -4.02 -7.88 -22.69
N ALA A 248 -4.86 -8.31 -21.77
CA ALA A 248 -6.09 -9.04 -22.05
C ALA A 248 -7.24 -8.08 -22.40
N ARG A 249 -7.29 -6.92 -21.70
CA ARG A 249 -8.31 -5.90 -21.92
C ARG A 249 -7.73 -4.52 -21.57
N SER A 250 -8.05 -3.53 -22.41
CA SER A 250 -7.79 -2.10 -22.14
C SER A 250 -9.13 -1.36 -22.02
N LEU A 251 -9.26 -0.52 -20.98
CA LEU A 251 -10.37 0.42 -20.82
C LEU A 251 -9.91 1.87 -21.02
N ILE A 252 -8.69 2.07 -21.47
CA ILE A 252 -8.16 3.38 -21.83
C ILE A 252 -8.78 3.79 -23.16
N ASP A 253 -9.24 5.03 -23.24
CA ASP A 253 -9.70 5.62 -24.49
C ASP A 253 -8.53 5.65 -25.51
N PRO A 254 -8.64 4.95 -26.67
CA PRO A 254 -7.55 4.91 -27.65
C PRO A 254 -7.15 6.29 -28.18
N ALA A 255 -8.04 7.28 -28.14
CA ALA A 255 -7.72 8.66 -28.51
C ALA A 255 -6.76 9.34 -27.51
N LYS A 256 -6.74 8.87 -26.25
CA LYS A 256 -5.83 9.37 -25.21
C LYS A 256 -4.53 8.57 -25.15
N PHE A 257 -4.63 7.26 -25.34
CA PHE A 257 -3.50 6.37 -25.32
C PHE A 257 -3.83 5.09 -26.12
N ASP A 258 -3.23 4.94 -27.28
CA ASP A 258 -3.51 3.80 -28.19
C ASP A 258 -2.83 2.52 -27.70
N ILE A 259 -3.29 2.02 -26.54
CA ILE A 259 -2.89 0.75 -25.97
C ILE A 259 -4.06 -0.24 -26.02
N ARG A 260 -3.85 -1.44 -26.58
CA ARG A 260 -4.92 -2.36 -27.00
C ARG A 260 -4.77 -3.74 -26.37
N ALA A 261 -5.85 -4.50 -26.35
CA ALA A 261 -5.78 -5.93 -26.06
C ALA A 261 -4.85 -6.64 -27.07
N GLY A 262 -4.00 -7.52 -26.58
CA GLY A 262 -2.97 -8.22 -27.35
C GLY A 262 -1.60 -7.57 -27.34
N ASP A 263 -1.49 -6.28 -27.02
CA ASP A 263 -0.20 -5.62 -26.81
C ASP A 263 0.54 -6.24 -25.61
N GLU A 264 1.86 -6.29 -25.68
CA GLU A 264 2.74 -6.65 -24.56
C GLU A 264 3.61 -5.45 -24.21
N ILE A 265 3.53 -4.96 -22.96
CA ILE A 265 4.37 -3.86 -22.49
C ILE A 265 5.74 -4.43 -22.18
N ILE A 266 6.79 -3.91 -22.82
CA ILE A 266 8.14 -4.41 -22.68
C ILE A 266 9.12 -3.42 -22.04
N GLY A 267 8.78 -2.12 -21.95
CA GLY A 267 9.66 -1.13 -21.31
C GLY A 267 9.07 0.26 -21.28
N VAL A 268 9.80 1.16 -20.61
CA VAL A 268 9.48 2.60 -20.52
C VAL A 268 10.68 3.38 -21.05
N PRO A 269 10.61 3.95 -22.27
CA PRO A 269 11.73 4.62 -22.92
C PRO A 269 12.39 5.70 -22.06
N GLY A 270 13.71 5.68 -21.96
CA GLY A 270 14.50 6.61 -21.16
C GLY A 270 14.38 6.41 -19.63
N VAL A 271 13.72 5.35 -19.17
CA VAL A 271 13.58 5.02 -17.73
C VAL A 271 14.07 3.59 -17.47
N VAL A 272 13.50 2.61 -18.13
CA VAL A 272 13.85 1.19 -17.99
C VAL A 272 13.71 0.49 -19.34
N GLU A 273 14.74 -0.28 -19.70
CA GLU A 273 14.77 -0.98 -20.99
C GLU A 273 13.84 -2.19 -21.04
N SER A 274 13.66 -2.88 -19.90
CA SER A 274 12.73 -4.01 -19.82
C SER A 274 11.94 -3.97 -18.52
N VAL A 275 10.70 -4.43 -18.59
CA VAL A 275 9.84 -4.67 -17.43
C VAL A 275 9.24 -6.07 -17.54
N ASP A 276 9.31 -6.81 -16.45
CA ASP A 276 8.89 -8.23 -16.40
C ASP A 276 7.55 -8.41 -15.68
N ASN A 277 7.13 -7.41 -14.90
CA ASN A 277 5.89 -7.47 -14.13
C ASN A 277 5.28 -6.07 -13.89
N GLU A 278 4.03 -6.06 -13.42
CA GLU A 278 3.28 -4.83 -13.19
C GLU A 278 3.95 -3.91 -12.15
N THR A 279 4.59 -4.47 -11.11
CA THR A 279 5.27 -3.66 -10.09
C THR A 279 6.43 -2.87 -10.68
N GLN A 280 7.24 -3.49 -11.54
CA GLN A 280 8.35 -2.81 -12.22
C GLN A 280 7.83 -1.73 -13.17
N LEU A 281 6.74 -1.99 -13.90
CA LEU A 281 6.10 -1.00 -14.77
C LEU A 281 5.60 0.20 -13.96
N ILE A 282 4.82 -0.04 -12.92
CA ILE A 282 4.29 1.02 -12.05
C ILE A 282 5.43 1.80 -11.38
N HIS A 283 6.47 1.11 -10.91
CA HIS A 283 7.65 1.75 -10.33
C HIS A 283 8.34 2.68 -11.34
N ALA A 284 8.54 2.22 -12.57
CA ALA A 284 9.14 3.03 -13.63
C ALA A 284 8.29 4.27 -13.98
N LEU A 285 6.97 4.19 -13.86
CA LEU A 285 6.05 5.28 -14.16
C LEU A 285 5.79 6.25 -12.98
N ARG A 286 6.17 5.88 -11.74
CA ARG A 286 5.96 6.74 -10.57
C ARG A 286 6.64 8.10 -10.70
N GLY A 287 5.86 9.16 -10.44
CA GLY A 287 6.31 10.55 -10.58
C GLY A 287 6.48 11.01 -12.03
N ARG A 288 6.00 10.22 -13.00
CA ARG A 288 6.04 10.51 -14.46
C ARG A 288 4.63 10.57 -15.04
N LEU A 289 3.72 11.23 -14.33
CA LEU A 289 2.34 11.38 -14.77
C LEU A 289 2.22 12.43 -15.88
N GLY A 290 1.12 12.41 -16.59
CA GLY A 290 0.92 13.23 -17.79
C GLY A 290 1.36 12.48 -19.06
N ASN A 291 2.12 13.14 -19.92
CA ASN A 291 2.59 12.52 -21.15
C ASN A 291 3.66 11.48 -20.88
N VAL A 292 3.40 10.23 -21.25
CA VAL A 292 4.30 9.09 -21.10
C VAL A 292 4.48 8.35 -22.41
N ALA A 293 5.64 7.68 -22.57
CA ALA A 293 5.89 6.76 -23.67
C ALA A 293 6.01 5.34 -23.09
N LEU A 294 5.41 4.36 -23.77
CA LEU A 294 5.59 2.93 -23.49
C LEU A 294 6.17 2.25 -24.72
N ARG A 295 7.13 1.37 -24.52
CA ARG A 295 7.59 0.44 -25.53
C ARG A 295 6.75 -0.83 -25.40
N ILE A 296 6.11 -1.17 -26.51
CA ILE A 296 5.20 -2.33 -26.58
C ILE A 296 5.60 -3.24 -27.75
N LYS A 297 5.15 -4.48 -27.66
CA LYS A 297 5.18 -5.44 -28.77
C LYS A 297 3.74 -5.67 -29.23
N ARG A 298 3.44 -5.32 -30.50
CA ARG A 298 2.14 -5.49 -31.14
C ARG A 298 2.33 -6.33 -32.40
N GLU A 299 1.65 -7.47 -32.49
CA GLU A 299 1.74 -8.38 -33.65
C GLU A 299 3.20 -8.76 -33.99
N GLY A 300 4.05 -8.90 -32.98
CA GLY A 300 5.46 -9.24 -33.14
C GLY A 300 6.41 -8.08 -33.42
N GLN A 301 5.89 -6.86 -33.66
CA GLN A 301 6.70 -5.66 -33.91
C GLN A 301 6.82 -4.81 -32.64
N GLU A 302 8.02 -4.29 -32.40
CA GLU A 302 8.24 -3.32 -31.32
C GLU A 302 7.85 -1.92 -31.77
N LEU A 303 7.06 -1.24 -30.94
CA LEU A 303 6.55 0.10 -31.18
C LEU A 303 6.72 0.94 -29.91
N VAL A 304 6.91 2.25 -30.09
CA VAL A 304 6.79 3.23 -29.00
C VAL A 304 5.48 3.98 -29.19
N ILE A 305 4.60 3.86 -28.19
CA ILE A 305 3.32 4.56 -28.15
C ILE A 305 3.37 5.65 -27.08
N ASN A 306 2.74 6.77 -27.37
CA ASN A 306 2.65 7.92 -26.46
C ASN A 306 1.21 8.09 -25.99
N GLY A 307 1.02 8.45 -24.74
CA GLY A 307 -0.28 8.70 -24.17
C GLY A 307 -0.22 9.51 -22.89
N LYS A 308 -1.40 9.79 -22.34
CA LYS A 308 -1.53 10.56 -21.09
C LYS A 308 -2.04 9.67 -19.98
N LEU A 309 -1.32 9.66 -18.84
CA LEU A 309 -1.69 8.94 -17.63
C LEU A 309 -2.01 9.94 -16.51
N GLU A 310 -3.07 9.64 -15.77
CA GLU A 310 -3.47 10.35 -14.57
C GLU A 310 -3.09 9.51 -13.32
N PRO A 311 -2.94 10.12 -12.15
CA PRO A 311 -2.70 9.37 -10.92
C PRO A 311 -3.96 8.65 -10.45
N VAL A 312 -3.79 7.52 -9.77
CA VAL A 312 -4.87 6.92 -8.98
C VAL A 312 -5.32 7.90 -7.89
N LYS A 313 -6.64 8.01 -7.67
CA LYS A 313 -7.18 8.81 -6.56
C LYS A 313 -6.54 8.40 -5.23
N LYS A 314 -6.05 9.37 -4.47
CA LYS A 314 -5.43 9.11 -3.17
C LYS A 314 -6.44 8.55 -2.18
N VAL A 315 -5.98 7.63 -1.34
CA VAL A 315 -6.81 7.08 -0.25
C VAL A 315 -7.29 8.17 0.70
N ASN A 316 -6.46 9.20 0.93
CA ASN A 316 -6.79 10.31 1.81
C ASN A 316 -7.95 11.17 1.28
N ASP A 317 -8.13 11.24 -0.05
CA ASP A 317 -9.16 12.06 -0.70
C ASP A 317 -10.53 11.35 -0.78
N LYS A 318 -10.59 10.10 -0.28
CA LYS A 318 -11.84 9.33 -0.32
C LYS A 318 -12.86 9.90 0.64
N THR A 319 -14.03 10.24 0.11
CA THR A 319 -15.19 10.67 0.88
C THR A 319 -16.33 9.67 0.73
N CYS A 320 -17.13 9.53 1.76
CA CYS A 320 -18.28 8.64 1.83
C CYS A 320 -19.43 9.33 2.58
N ILE A 321 -20.63 8.78 2.51
CA ILE A 321 -21.78 9.24 3.24
C ILE A 321 -22.20 8.15 4.21
N MET A 322 -22.39 8.54 5.48
CA MET A 322 -22.95 7.69 6.53
C MET A 322 -24.34 8.16 6.89
N PHE A 323 -25.32 7.27 6.91
CA PHE A 323 -26.67 7.52 7.42
C PHE A 323 -27.27 6.20 7.91
N SER A 324 -28.11 6.26 8.93
CA SER A 324 -28.87 5.09 9.46
C SER A 324 -28.02 3.84 9.71
N GLY A 325 -26.71 4.02 9.98
CA GLY A 325 -25.75 2.94 10.17
C GLY A 325 -25.15 2.38 8.87
N VAL A 326 -25.47 2.93 7.70
CA VAL A 326 -24.95 2.49 6.39
C VAL A 326 -23.95 3.49 5.84
N LEU A 327 -22.77 3.01 5.45
CA LEU A 327 -21.74 3.81 4.79
C LEU A 327 -21.74 3.51 3.29
N LEU A 328 -22.00 4.53 2.48
CA LEU A 328 -21.92 4.44 1.01
C LEU A 328 -20.79 5.31 0.48
N CYS A 329 -20.03 4.75 -0.45
CA CYS A 329 -18.91 5.41 -1.12
C CYS A 329 -18.98 5.25 -2.63
N GLU A 330 -18.28 6.14 -3.37
CA GLU A 330 -18.04 5.90 -4.79
C GLU A 330 -17.25 4.60 -4.98
N THR A 331 -17.66 3.81 -5.96
CA THR A 331 -16.93 2.61 -6.37
C THR A 331 -15.71 3.01 -7.17
N PRO A 332 -14.57 2.30 -6.98
CA PRO A 332 -13.44 2.46 -7.89
C PRO A 332 -13.84 2.12 -9.34
N PRO A 333 -13.26 2.80 -10.33
CA PRO A 333 -13.58 2.56 -11.75
C PRO A 333 -13.41 1.09 -12.18
N TYR A 334 -12.53 0.32 -11.53
CA TYR A 334 -12.29 -1.09 -11.84
C TYR A 334 -13.39 -2.04 -11.34
N MET A 335 -14.14 -1.66 -10.29
CA MET A 335 -15.28 -2.47 -9.81
C MET A 335 -16.48 -2.40 -10.76
N GLY A 336 -16.47 -1.46 -11.69
CA GLY A 336 -17.51 -1.29 -12.70
C GLY A 336 -17.21 -1.90 -14.06
N ARG A 337 -16.20 -2.75 -14.16
CA ARG A 337 -15.62 -3.20 -15.44
C ARG A 337 -16.32 -4.37 -16.11
N ASP A 338 -17.31 -4.97 -15.50
CA ASP A 338 -18.16 -5.95 -16.17
C ASP A 338 -19.20 -5.22 -17.04
N ASP A 339 -19.62 -5.85 -18.15
CA ASP A 339 -20.52 -5.29 -19.17
C ASP A 339 -21.92 -4.88 -18.67
N PHE A 340 -22.15 -5.04 -17.38
CA PHE A 340 -23.35 -4.67 -16.65
C PHE A 340 -23.05 -3.42 -15.80
N ASN A 341 -23.27 -2.25 -16.36
CA ASN A 341 -23.20 -0.93 -15.72
C ASN A 341 -23.46 -0.99 -14.18
N PRO A 342 -22.46 -1.26 -13.35
CA PRO A 342 -22.66 -1.30 -11.91
C PRO A 342 -22.95 0.11 -11.44
N GLY A 343 -23.73 0.24 -10.37
CA GLY A 343 -23.95 1.52 -9.73
C GLY A 343 -22.60 2.17 -9.39
N LYS A 344 -22.53 3.48 -9.45
CA LYS A 344 -21.32 4.25 -9.12
C LYS A 344 -21.12 4.39 -7.60
N ILE A 345 -22.08 3.96 -6.79
CA ILE A 345 -22.10 4.07 -5.33
C ILE A 345 -22.39 2.67 -4.76
N ALA A 346 -21.61 2.25 -3.78
CA ALA A 346 -21.78 0.96 -3.11
C ALA A 346 -21.74 1.09 -1.59
N VAL A 347 -22.33 0.11 -0.91
CA VAL A 347 -22.27 -0.06 0.54
C VAL A 347 -20.90 -0.58 0.93
N TYR A 348 -20.18 0.17 1.75
CA TYR A 348 -18.85 -0.19 2.24
C TYR A 348 -18.86 -0.75 3.66
N PHE A 349 -19.86 -0.34 4.44
CA PHE A 349 -20.01 -0.79 5.82
C PHE A 349 -21.44 -0.65 6.27
N VAL A 350 -21.91 -1.61 7.06
CA VAL A 350 -23.17 -1.57 7.80
C VAL A 350 -22.86 -1.77 9.27
N GLU A 351 -23.34 -0.90 10.13
CA GLU A 351 -23.15 -0.98 11.57
C GLU A 351 -24.14 -1.99 12.17
N ALA A 352 -23.61 -3.00 12.86
CA ALA A 352 -24.44 -4.03 13.49
C ALA A 352 -25.44 -3.42 14.48
N GLY A 353 -26.71 -3.86 14.40
CA GLY A 353 -27.82 -3.34 15.20
C GLY A 353 -28.35 -1.98 14.75
N SER A 354 -27.92 -1.45 13.61
CA SER A 354 -28.44 -0.21 13.03
C SER A 354 -29.72 -0.42 12.23
N VAL A 355 -30.36 0.68 11.84
CA VAL A 355 -31.52 0.65 10.93
C VAL A 355 -31.17 -0.04 9.61
N GLY A 356 -29.99 0.21 9.06
CA GLY A 356 -29.51 -0.45 7.84
C GLY A 356 -29.36 -1.96 8.02
N ASP A 357 -28.80 -2.41 9.15
CA ASP A 357 -28.62 -3.83 9.47
C ASP A 357 -29.99 -4.54 9.63
N PHE A 358 -30.93 -3.94 10.35
CA PHE A 358 -32.29 -4.49 10.48
C PHE A 358 -33.06 -4.57 9.16
N ASN A 359 -32.68 -3.77 8.18
CA ASN A 359 -33.25 -3.79 6.82
C ASN A 359 -32.43 -4.66 5.85
N GLU A 360 -31.53 -5.50 6.38
CA GLU A 360 -30.76 -6.47 5.58
C GLU A 360 -29.97 -5.82 4.43
N ILE A 361 -29.45 -4.61 4.64
CA ILE A 361 -28.50 -4.01 3.71
C ILE A 361 -27.14 -4.67 3.96
N GLU A 362 -26.52 -5.15 2.89
CA GLU A 362 -25.27 -5.86 2.99
C GLU A 362 -24.10 -5.05 2.39
N LYS A 363 -22.91 -5.34 2.90
CA LYS A 363 -21.68 -4.79 2.33
C LYS A 363 -21.52 -5.27 0.89
N MET A 364 -21.10 -4.36 0.00
CA MET A 364 -20.96 -4.50 -1.44
C MET A 364 -22.28 -4.43 -2.23
N ASP A 365 -23.41 -4.21 -1.59
CA ASP A 365 -24.64 -3.84 -2.30
C ASP A 365 -24.40 -2.56 -3.11
N MET A 366 -24.81 -2.59 -4.37
CA MET A 366 -24.64 -1.48 -5.30
C MET A 366 -25.94 -0.65 -5.35
N LEU A 367 -25.84 0.64 -5.09
CA LEU A 367 -27.00 1.54 -5.23
C LEU A 367 -27.43 1.63 -6.69
N ASN A 368 -28.64 1.20 -6.99
CA ASN A 368 -29.24 1.26 -8.32
C ASN A 368 -30.11 2.51 -8.49
N SER A 369 -31.00 2.78 -7.55
CA SER A 369 -31.87 3.96 -7.57
C SER A 369 -32.35 4.39 -6.19
N VAL A 370 -32.78 5.65 -6.09
CA VAL A 370 -33.36 6.27 -4.90
C VAL A 370 -34.69 6.92 -5.32
N ASN A 371 -35.79 6.55 -4.67
CA ASN A 371 -37.14 6.97 -5.04
C ASN A 371 -37.41 6.84 -6.56
N GLY A 372 -36.98 5.71 -7.17
CA GLY A 372 -37.12 5.39 -8.58
C GLY A 372 -36.20 6.18 -9.52
N LYS A 373 -35.30 7.04 -9.02
CA LYS A 373 -34.37 7.82 -9.84
C LYS A 373 -32.95 7.29 -9.69
N LYS A 374 -32.24 7.15 -10.81
CA LYS A 374 -30.82 6.79 -10.82
C LYS A 374 -29.99 7.96 -10.24
N ILE A 375 -29.05 7.65 -9.37
CA ILE A 375 -28.15 8.61 -8.75
C ILE A 375 -26.70 8.14 -8.99
N ASP A 376 -25.89 9.00 -9.59
CA ASP A 376 -24.55 8.67 -10.05
C ASP A 376 -23.42 9.38 -9.26
N THR A 377 -23.76 10.31 -8.36
CA THR A 377 -22.77 11.08 -7.57
C THR A 377 -23.15 11.11 -6.10
N LEU A 378 -22.15 11.17 -5.23
CA LEU A 378 -22.38 11.30 -3.78
C LEU A 378 -23.05 12.64 -3.42
N ASP A 379 -22.75 13.74 -4.12
CA ASP A 379 -23.38 15.04 -3.84
C ASP A 379 -24.89 15.01 -4.13
N ALA A 380 -25.29 14.44 -5.27
CA ALA A 380 -26.70 14.26 -5.60
C ALA A 380 -27.38 13.32 -4.59
N PHE A 381 -26.69 12.26 -4.19
CA PHE A 381 -27.18 11.33 -3.17
C PHE A 381 -27.36 12.04 -1.81
N TYR A 382 -26.36 12.78 -1.35
CA TYR A 382 -26.42 13.53 -0.10
C TYR A 382 -27.58 14.53 -0.09
N SER A 383 -27.81 15.23 -1.19
CA SER A 383 -28.90 16.21 -1.31
C SER A 383 -30.26 15.57 -1.12
N VAL A 384 -30.49 14.39 -1.72
CA VAL A 384 -31.76 13.65 -1.54
C VAL A 384 -31.93 13.15 -0.11
N LEU A 385 -30.85 12.62 0.50
CA LEU A 385 -30.87 12.17 1.90
C LEU A 385 -31.15 13.33 2.87
N LYS A 386 -30.54 14.49 2.63
CA LYS A 386 -30.73 15.70 3.44
C LYS A 386 -32.19 16.16 3.43
N THR A 387 -32.80 16.24 2.25
CA THR A 387 -34.23 16.60 2.12
C THR A 387 -35.12 15.62 2.87
N SER A 388 -34.87 14.31 2.75
CA SER A 388 -35.62 13.30 3.49
C SER A 388 -35.48 13.43 5.01
N GLN A 389 -34.27 13.69 5.51
CA GLN A 389 -34.02 13.89 6.93
C GLN A 389 -34.78 15.15 7.47
N GLU A 390 -34.75 16.25 6.73
CA GLU A 390 -35.43 17.50 7.07
C GLU A 390 -36.97 17.31 7.07
N GLU A 391 -37.51 16.60 6.09
CA GLU A 391 -38.93 16.31 5.98
C GLU A 391 -39.40 15.14 6.86
N LYS A 392 -38.47 14.43 7.51
CA LYS A 392 -38.72 13.19 8.29
C LYS A 392 -39.51 12.14 7.51
N LYS A 393 -39.26 12.03 6.19
CA LYS A 393 -39.87 11.06 5.31
C LYS A 393 -38.87 9.95 5.00
N PRO A 394 -39.26 8.66 5.11
CA PRO A 394 -38.39 7.57 4.70
C PRO A 394 -38.13 7.61 3.20
N ILE A 395 -36.99 7.06 2.78
CA ILE A 395 -36.57 6.95 1.38
C ILE A 395 -36.61 5.52 0.94
N ASN A 396 -37.05 5.32 -0.29
CA ASN A 396 -36.98 4.06 -0.99
C ASN A 396 -35.66 3.91 -1.76
N PHE A 397 -34.94 2.84 -1.46
CA PHE A 397 -33.66 2.48 -2.11
C PHE A 397 -33.86 1.17 -2.87
N VAL A 398 -33.30 1.09 -4.06
CA VAL A 398 -33.12 -0.16 -4.78
C VAL A 398 -31.62 -0.45 -4.84
N PHE A 399 -31.22 -1.55 -4.24
CA PHE A 399 -29.87 -2.07 -4.31
C PHE A 399 -29.78 -3.25 -5.26
N ARG A 400 -28.64 -3.39 -5.91
CA ARG A 400 -28.29 -4.58 -6.67
C ARG A 400 -27.30 -5.39 -5.85
N ASP A 401 -27.67 -6.62 -5.50
CA ASP A 401 -26.78 -7.58 -4.89
C ASP A 401 -25.68 -7.99 -5.89
N THR A 402 -24.43 -7.93 -5.46
CA THR A 402 -23.26 -8.36 -6.26
C THR A 402 -22.91 -9.83 -6.04
N GLY A 403 -23.70 -10.58 -5.27
CA GLY A 403 -23.59 -12.02 -5.08
C GLY A 403 -22.35 -12.46 -4.30
N GLY A 404 -22.35 -12.23 -2.99
CA GLY A 404 -21.23 -12.61 -2.11
C GLY A 404 -21.04 -14.10 -1.84
N LYS A 405 -21.91 -15.00 -2.33
CA LYS A 405 -21.83 -16.45 -2.10
C LYS A 405 -22.30 -17.23 -3.33
N GLY A 406 -21.32 -17.62 -4.15
CA GLY A 406 -21.56 -18.48 -5.32
C GLY A 406 -21.82 -17.65 -6.59
N THR A 407 -21.40 -18.17 -7.75
CA THR A 407 -21.62 -17.56 -9.05
C THR A 407 -23.10 -17.47 -9.37
N PRO A 408 -23.78 -16.33 -9.23
CA PRO A 408 -25.14 -16.21 -9.69
C PRO A 408 -25.13 -15.90 -11.19
N SER A 409 -25.88 -16.66 -11.95
CA SER A 409 -26.20 -16.32 -13.32
C SER A 409 -27.14 -15.11 -13.41
N TYR A 410 -27.59 -14.55 -12.27
CA TYR A 410 -28.60 -13.49 -12.22
C TYR A 410 -28.26 -12.49 -11.11
N PHE A 411 -28.41 -11.20 -11.39
CA PHE A 411 -28.38 -10.13 -10.40
C PHE A 411 -29.73 -10.05 -9.69
N THR A 412 -29.70 -9.95 -8.36
CA THR A 412 -30.91 -9.71 -7.57
C THR A 412 -31.00 -8.23 -7.24
N TYR A 413 -32.19 -7.65 -7.38
CA TYR A 413 -32.48 -6.31 -6.93
C TYR A 413 -33.34 -6.38 -5.68
N THR A 414 -32.93 -5.68 -4.65
CA THR A 414 -33.66 -5.59 -3.37
C THR A 414 -34.12 -4.18 -3.14
N GLU A 415 -35.39 -4.03 -2.77
CA GLU A 415 -36.00 -2.74 -2.44
C GLU A 415 -36.08 -2.60 -0.92
N ARG A 416 -35.65 -1.45 -0.41
CA ARG A 416 -35.62 -1.14 1.03
C ARG A 416 -36.11 0.28 1.27
N THR A 417 -36.95 0.47 2.30
CA THR A 417 -37.42 1.80 2.71
C THR A 417 -36.89 2.12 4.10
N LEU A 418 -36.12 3.19 4.23
CA LEU A 418 -35.38 3.56 5.44
C LEU A 418 -35.64 5.01 5.82
N PRO A 419 -35.76 5.33 7.14
CA PRO A 419 -35.59 6.68 7.61
C PRO A 419 -34.13 7.11 7.43
N VAL A 420 -33.89 8.39 7.20
CA VAL A 420 -32.54 8.96 7.16
C VAL A 420 -32.20 9.56 8.51
N GLU A 421 -31.31 8.91 9.23
CA GLU A 421 -30.86 9.32 10.57
C GLU A 421 -29.34 9.50 10.57
N ASN A 422 -28.85 10.45 11.37
CA ASN A 422 -27.41 10.67 11.58
C ASN A 422 -26.62 10.86 10.28
N LEU A 423 -27.19 11.61 9.33
CA LEU A 423 -26.56 11.88 8.03
C LEU A 423 -25.29 12.71 8.21
N THR A 424 -24.17 12.17 7.72
CA THR A 424 -22.87 12.85 7.77
C THR A 424 -21.95 12.45 6.64
N TRP A 425 -21.06 13.37 6.24
CA TRP A 425 -19.92 13.07 5.41
C TRP A 425 -18.79 12.45 6.25
N VAL A 426 -18.18 11.41 5.73
CA VAL A 426 -17.02 10.73 6.34
C VAL A 426 -15.84 10.86 5.39
N SER A 427 -14.72 11.42 5.84
CA SER A 427 -13.51 11.57 5.05
C SER A 427 -12.26 11.31 5.90
N ASN A 428 -11.14 10.97 5.23
CA ASN A 428 -9.86 10.81 5.90
C ASN A 428 -9.30 12.14 6.46
N GLU A 429 -9.66 13.29 5.86
CA GLU A 429 -9.15 14.60 6.28
C GLU A 429 -9.77 15.13 7.55
N LYS A 430 -11.08 14.88 7.81
CA LYS A 430 -11.82 15.47 8.92
C LYS A 430 -11.59 14.81 10.28
N ASN A 431 -10.99 13.63 10.36
CA ASN A 431 -10.79 12.87 11.60
C ASN A 431 -9.34 12.90 12.11
N GLY A 432 -8.51 13.79 11.59
CA GLY A 432 -7.11 14.01 12.00
C GLY A 432 -6.89 15.17 12.98
N SER A 433 -7.94 15.70 13.58
CA SER A 433 -7.86 16.76 14.62
C SER A 433 -8.18 16.20 15.98
#